data_138617a5afbe50a0d922017b4402b15f
#
_entry.id   138617a5afbe50a0d922017b4402b15f
#
_cell.length_a   1.000
_cell.length_b   1.000
_cell.length_c   1.000
_cell.angle_alpha   90.00
_cell.angle_beta   90.00
_cell.angle_gamma   90.00
#
_symmetry.space_group_name_H-M   'P 1'
#
loop_
_entity.id
_entity.type
_entity.pdbx_description
1 polymer ?
#
loop_
_entity_poly.entity_id
_entity_poly.type
_entity_poly.pdbx_seq_one_letter_code
_entity_poly.pdbx_strand_id
1 'polypeptide(L)'
;IVVASANPEPRRGLIDRFLVSAFHESIKPIIVVTKVDISPVPDFIEEYAALGVNIITTSSKTEARARDIAGILEILDDKISVLVGHSGVGKSTLINDLVPEADRMTGDVNDVTGRGRHTSSSAIALPLVNGGWIIDTPGIRAFGLAHLNKERIIESFPDIYQVTQTCMPNCSHHEASCALNPWIDSDASLR
;
A
#
# COMPACT_ATOMS: atom_id res chain seq x y z
N ILE A 1 -1.13 -4.55 1.71
CA ILE A 1 -1.95 -4.10 0.58
C ILE A 1 -2.17 -2.59 0.71
N VAL A 2 -1.64 -1.81 -0.22
CA VAL A 2 -1.90 -0.37 -0.30
C VAL A 2 -3.15 -0.17 -1.17
N VAL A 3 -4.25 0.22 -0.55
CA VAL A 3 -5.51 0.49 -1.27
C VAL A 3 -5.53 1.95 -1.68
N ALA A 4 -5.52 2.19 -2.97
CA ALA A 4 -5.73 3.48 -3.60
C ALA A 4 -7.13 3.51 -4.26
N SER A 5 -7.51 4.62 -4.82
CA SER A 5 -8.81 4.78 -5.51
C SER A 5 -8.61 5.71 -6.69
N ALA A 6 -9.17 5.37 -7.84
CA ALA A 6 -9.16 6.30 -8.96
C ALA A 6 -9.97 7.59 -8.66
N ASN A 7 -10.94 7.50 -7.72
CA ASN A 7 -11.68 8.66 -7.22
C ASN A 7 -12.07 8.47 -5.73
N PRO A 8 -11.66 9.36 -4.79
CA PRO A 8 -10.79 10.53 -4.99
C PRO A 8 -9.39 10.15 -5.47
N GLU A 9 -8.72 11.09 -6.15
CA GLU A 9 -7.38 10.92 -6.69
C GLU A 9 -6.40 10.43 -5.60
N PRO A 10 -5.55 9.45 -5.90
CA PRO A 10 -4.61 8.90 -4.94
C PRO A 10 -3.56 9.94 -4.52
N ARG A 11 -3.23 9.94 -3.25
CA ARG A 11 -2.16 10.79 -2.73
C ARG A 11 -0.82 10.08 -2.90
N ARG A 12 -0.04 10.43 -3.94
CA ARG A 12 1.26 9.85 -4.26
C ARG A 12 2.15 9.74 -3.00
N GLY A 13 2.40 10.84 -2.29
CA GLY A 13 3.25 10.81 -1.11
C GLY A 13 2.72 9.98 0.08
N LEU A 14 1.47 9.55 0.09
CA LEU A 14 0.97 8.59 1.06
C LEU A 14 1.29 7.16 0.63
N ILE A 15 1.14 6.85 -0.66
CA ILE A 15 1.53 5.56 -1.24
C ILE A 15 3.03 5.36 -1.04
N ASP A 16 3.86 6.36 -1.39
CA ASP A 16 5.32 6.31 -1.23
C ASP A 16 5.71 5.93 0.20
N ARG A 17 5.10 6.57 1.20
CA ARG A 17 5.41 6.26 2.61
C ARG A 17 5.02 4.85 3.02
N PHE A 18 3.90 4.32 2.52
CA PHE A 18 3.54 2.92 2.79
C PHE A 18 4.52 1.96 2.14
N LEU A 19 4.94 2.23 0.88
CA LEU A 19 5.90 1.39 0.17
C LEU A 19 7.26 1.40 0.85
N VAL A 20 7.78 2.59 1.21
CA VAL A 20 9.04 2.72 1.97
C VAL A 20 8.99 1.92 3.26
N SER A 21 7.90 2.02 4.03
CA SER A 21 7.76 1.25 5.26
C SER A 21 7.71 -0.26 4.99
N ALA A 22 7.02 -0.69 3.95
CA ALA A 22 6.93 -2.10 3.59
C ALA A 22 8.30 -2.66 3.17
N PHE A 23 9.02 -1.95 2.31
CA PHE A 23 10.35 -2.36 1.87
C PHE A 23 11.35 -2.40 3.02
N HIS A 24 11.32 -1.39 3.91
CA HIS A 24 12.17 -1.35 5.09
C HIS A 24 11.97 -2.58 6.00
N GLU A 25 10.74 -3.03 6.15
CA GLU A 25 10.39 -4.22 6.96
C GLU A 25 10.42 -5.52 6.14
N SER A 26 10.94 -5.49 4.90
CA SER A 26 10.97 -6.65 4.00
C SER A 26 9.58 -7.27 3.75
N ILE A 27 8.53 -6.45 3.82
CA ILE A 27 7.15 -6.82 3.51
C ILE A 27 6.92 -6.60 2.02
N LYS A 28 6.36 -7.59 1.33
CA LYS A 28 6.03 -7.48 -0.09
C LYS A 28 4.78 -6.64 -0.29
N PRO A 29 4.86 -5.42 -0.85
CA PRO A 29 3.69 -4.59 -1.08
C PRO A 29 2.95 -4.99 -2.36
N ILE A 30 1.64 -4.76 -2.38
CA ILE A 30 0.81 -4.71 -3.58
C ILE A 30 -0.03 -3.43 -3.54
N ILE A 31 -0.31 -2.85 -4.69
CA ILE A 31 -1.22 -1.71 -4.83
C ILE A 31 -2.52 -2.20 -5.45
N VAL A 32 -3.64 -1.93 -4.80
CA VAL A 32 -4.98 -2.19 -5.34
C VAL A 32 -5.66 -0.87 -5.62
N VAL A 33 -5.89 -0.56 -6.90
CA VAL A 33 -6.59 0.64 -7.32
C VAL A 33 -8.06 0.33 -7.54
N THR A 34 -8.91 0.87 -6.69
CA THR A 34 -10.36 0.67 -6.74
C THR A 34 -11.07 1.73 -7.58
N LYS A 35 -12.34 1.50 -7.90
CA LYS A 35 -13.25 2.44 -8.58
C LYS A 35 -12.77 2.87 -9.98
N VAL A 36 -12.10 1.99 -10.68
CA VAL A 36 -11.65 2.27 -12.07
C VAL A 36 -12.80 2.38 -13.05
N ASP A 37 -14.01 2.04 -12.64
CA ASP A 37 -15.27 2.28 -13.35
C ASP A 37 -15.77 3.73 -13.25
N ILE A 38 -15.22 4.53 -12.35
CA ILE A 38 -15.65 5.91 -12.10
C ILE A 38 -14.66 6.90 -12.71
N SER A 39 -13.37 6.57 -12.68
CA SER A 39 -12.29 7.45 -13.15
C SER A 39 -11.11 6.61 -13.67
N PRO A 40 -10.35 7.10 -14.66
CA PRO A 40 -9.14 6.40 -15.10
C PRO A 40 -8.11 6.32 -13.97
N VAL A 41 -7.27 5.30 -14.03
CA VAL A 41 -6.11 5.17 -13.13
C VAL A 41 -5.13 6.29 -13.46
N PRO A 42 -4.64 7.06 -12.48
CA PRO A 42 -3.60 8.07 -12.71
C PRO A 42 -2.29 7.43 -13.21
N ASP A 43 -1.66 8.07 -14.20
CA ASP A 43 -0.46 7.55 -14.88
C ASP A 43 0.69 7.21 -13.91
N PHE A 44 0.88 8.03 -12.87
CA PHE A 44 1.94 7.81 -11.88
C PHE A 44 1.83 6.47 -11.12
N ILE A 45 0.67 5.84 -11.12
CA ILE A 45 0.51 4.52 -10.46
C ILE A 45 1.35 3.46 -11.17
N GLU A 46 1.49 3.53 -12.50
CA GLU A 46 2.27 2.57 -13.27
C GLU A 46 3.77 2.67 -12.97
N GLU A 47 4.27 3.82 -12.51
CA GLU A 47 5.66 4.00 -12.12
C GLU A 47 6.09 3.01 -11.00
N TYR A 48 5.17 2.62 -10.13
CA TYR A 48 5.45 1.66 -9.05
C TYR A 48 5.72 0.24 -9.55
N ALA A 49 5.34 -0.10 -10.77
CA ALA A 49 5.66 -1.39 -11.37
C ALA A 49 7.18 -1.55 -11.57
N ALA A 50 7.90 -0.46 -11.85
CA ALA A 50 9.35 -0.44 -11.97
C ALA A 50 10.06 -0.82 -10.63
N LEU A 51 9.39 -0.62 -9.49
CA LEU A 51 9.86 -1.04 -8.16
C LEU A 51 9.50 -2.50 -7.84
N GLY A 52 8.98 -3.26 -8.79
CA GLY A 52 8.54 -4.64 -8.58
C GLY A 52 7.23 -4.76 -7.77
N VAL A 53 6.45 -3.68 -7.64
CA VAL A 53 5.17 -3.67 -6.95
C VAL A 53 4.08 -4.17 -7.88
N ASN A 54 3.32 -5.20 -7.46
CA ASN A 54 2.15 -5.64 -8.23
C ASN A 54 1.04 -4.60 -8.11
N ILE A 55 0.50 -4.19 -9.27
CA ILE A 55 -0.61 -3.26 -9.37
C ILE A 55 -1.83 -4.02 -9.86
N ILE A 56 -2.92 -3.95 -9.11
CA ILE A 56 -4.20 -4.60 -9.44
C ILE A 56 -5.26 -3.52 -9.49
N THR A 57 -6.05 -3.51 -10.54
CA THR A 57 -7.21 -2.63 -10.67
C THR A 57 -8.48 -3.40 -10.36
N THR A 58 -9.44 -2.75 -9.69
CA THR A 58 -10.74 -3.36 -9.41
C THR A 58 -11.87 -2.35 -9.53
N SER A 59 -12.96 -2.82 -10.10
CA SER A 59 -14.21 -2.08 -10.25
C SER A 59 -15.29 -2.69 -9.35
N SER A 60 -16.16 -1.86 -8.80
CA SER A 60 -17.30 -2.34 -8.00
C SER A 60 -18.50 -2.78 -8.86
N LYS A 61 -18.51 -2.48 -10.15
CA LYS A 61 -19.70 -2.57 -11.02
C LYS A 61 -19.53 -3.45 -12.25
N THR A 62 -18.39 -4.08 -12.46
CA THR A 62 -18.13 -4.87 -13.67
C THR A 62 -18.20 -6.37 -13.40
N GLU A 63 -18.53 -7.15 -14.43
CA GLU A 63 -18.46 -8.62 -14.38
C GLU A 63 -17.02 -9.11 -14.09
N ALA A 64 -16.01 -8.28 -14.37
CA ALA A 64 -14.62 -8.56 -14.06
C ALA A 64 -14.32 -8.63 -12.57
N ARG A 65 -15.18 -8.03 -11.71
CA ARG A 65 -14.95 -7.95 -10.25
C ARG A 65 -14.64 -9.30 -9.60
N ALA A 66 -15.43 -10.32 -9.91
CA ALA A 66 -15.22 -11.65 -9.33
C ALA A 66 -13.83 -12.22 -9.70
N ARG A 67 -13.39 -12.00 -10.93
CA ARG A 67 -12.06 -12.43 -11.42
C ARG A 67 -10.95 -11.62 -10.74
N ASP A 68 -11.13 -10.30 -10.58
CA ASP A 68 -10.16 -9.43 -9.94
C ASP A 68 -9.98 -9.81 -8.46
N ILE A 69 -11.09 -10.08 -7.75
CA ILE A 69 -11.07 -10.55 -6.36
C ILE A 69 -10.41 -11.93 -6.24
N ALA A 70 -10.72 -12.86 -7.15
CA ALA A 70 -10.07 -14.18 -7.19
C ALA A 70 -8.55 -14.06 -7.38
N GLY A 71 -8.10 -13.18 -8.26
CA GLY A 71 -6.66 -12.89 -8.45
C GLY A 71 -6.00 -12.28 -7.21
N ILE A 72 -6.69 -11.42 -6.48
CA ILE A 72 -6.20 -10.89 -5.20
C ILE A 72 -6.11 -12.03 -4.18
N LEU A 73 -7.12 -12.85 -4.02
CA LEU A 73 -7.13 -13.99 -3.10
C LEU A 73 -5.98 -14.97 -3.39
N GLU A 74 -5.67 -15.25 -4.65
CA GLU A 74 -4.54 -16.11 -5.04
C GLU A 74 -3.20 -15.52 -4.56
N ILE A 75 -3.01 -14.21 -4.68
CA ILE A 75 -1.80 -13.54 -4.19
C ILE A 75 -1.70 -13.58 -2.66
N LEU A 76 -2.83 -13.56 -1.96
CA LEU A 76 -2.93 -13.53 -0.50
C LEU A 76 -2.96 -14.94 0.14
N ASP A 77 -2.91 -15.99 -0.68
CA ASP A 77 -2.98 -17.38 -0.23
C ASP A 77 -1.92 -17.67 0.86
N ASP A 78 -2.39 -18.23 1.98
CA ASP A 78 -1.58 -18.58 3.17
C ASP A 78 -0.69 -17.44 3.70
N LYS A 79 -1.13 -16.18 3.54
CA LYS A 79 -0.39 -14.99 3.99
C LYS A 79 -1.14 -14.20 5.04
N ILE A 80 -0.39 -13.46 5.87
CA ILE A 80 -0.93 -12.41 6.71
C ILE A 80 -0.76 -11.08 5.98
N SER A 81 -1.88 -10.44 5.67
CA SER A 81 -1.91 -9.22 4.87
C SER A 81 -2.53 -8.07 5.63
N VAL A 82 -1.94 -6.89 5.54
CA VAL A 82 -2.46 -5.66 6.17
C VAL A 82 -3.02 -4.74 5.09
N LEU A 83 -4.26 -4.29 5.25
CA LEU A 83 -4.85 -3.27 4.40
C LEU A 83 -4.55 -1.88 4.96
N VAL A 84 -3.95 -1.04 4.12
CA VAL A 84 -3.68 0.37 4.41
C VAL A 84 -4.22 1.25 3.29
N GLY A 85 -4.56 2.49 3.61
CA GLY A 85 -5.04 3.45 2.61
C GLY A 85 -5.90 4.53 3.24
N HIS A 86 -6.10 5.61 2.50
CA HIS A 86 -6.90 6.77 2.94
C HIS A 86 -8.37 6.40 3.18
N SER A 87 -9.06 7.20 3.97
CA SER A 87 -10.52 7.06 4.13
C SER A 87 -11.23 7.25 2.80
N GLY A 88 -12.24 6.41 2.51
CA GLY A 88 -13.04 6.52 1.29
C GLY A 88 -12.45 5.85 0.04
N VAL A 89 -11.27 5.24 0.11
CA VAL A 89 -10.65 4.53 -1.04
C VAL A 89 -11.27 3.14 -1.32
N GLY A 90 -12.27 2.70 -0.56
CA GLY A 90 -12.94 1.42 -0.81
C GLY A 90 -12.39 0.23 -0.04
N LYS A 91 -11.60 0.43 1.04
CA LYS A 91 -11.08 -0.67 1.87
C LYS A 91 -12.17 -1.61 2.38
N SER A 92 -13.21 -1.07 3.03
CA SER A 92 -14.30 -1.88 3.57
C SER A 92 -15.05 -2.66 2.48
N THR A 93 -15.22 -2.06 1.29
CA THR A 93 -15.80 -2.76 0.14
C THR A 93 -14.91 -3.90 -0.31
N LEU A 94 -13.60 -3.68 -0.41
CA LEU A 94 -12.64 -4.72 -0.77
C LEU A 94 -12.59 -5.85 0.27
N ILE A 95 -12.68 -5.51 1.56
CA ILE A 95 -12.75 -6.51 2.64
C ILE A 95 -13.99 -7.38 2.50
N ASN A 96 -15.16 -6.78 2.28
CA ASN A 96 -16.41 -7.53 2.13
C ASN A 96 -16.40 -8.45 0.90
N ASP A 97 -15.63 -8.09 -0.14
CA ASP A 97 -15.44 -8.98 -1.28
C ASP A 97 -14.49 -10.15 -0.97
N LEU A 98 -13.41 -9.88 -0.25
CA LEU A 98 -12.41 -10.89 0.12
C LEU A 98 -12.90 -11.81 1.25
N VAL A 99 -13.72 -11.27 2.15
CA VAL A 99 -14.31 -11.96 3.30
C VAL A 99 -15.81 -11.70 3.34
N PRO A 100 -16.65 -12.44 2.61
CA PRO A 100 -18.10 -12.17 2.51
C PRO A 100 -18.85 -12.16 3.84
N GLU A 101 -18.29 -12.79 4.88
CA GLU A 101 -18.86 -12.81 6.22
C GLU A 101 -18.31 -11.72 7.16
N ALA A 102 -17.47 -10.80 6.64
CA ALA A 102 -16.83 -9.76 7.44
C ALA A 102 -17.82 -8.93 8.27
N ASP A 103 -18.96 -8.56 7.71
CA ASP A 103 -20.01 -7.78 8.42
C ASP A 103 -20.58 -8.54 9.62
N ARG A 104 -20.76 -9.86 9.53
CA ARG A 104 -21.22 -10.70 10.65
C ARG A 104 -20.17 -10.80 11.73
N MET A 105 -18.91 -11.10 11.34
CA MET A 105 -17.80 -11.26 12.27
C MET A 105 -17.50 -9.96 13.03
N THR A 106 -17.61 -8.80 12.37
CA THR A 106 -17.43 -7.49 13.01
C THR A 106 -18.63 -7.10 13.87
N GLY A 107 -19.84 -7.55 13.53
CA GLY A 107 -21.05 -7.36 14.30
C GLY A 107 -20.97 -8.04 15.68
N ASP A 108 -20.62 -9.30 15.71
CA ASP A 108 -20.49 -10.10 16.94
C ASP A 108 -19.44 -9.52 17.90
N VAL A 109 -18.31 -9.03 17.39
CA VAL A 109 -17.26 -8.36 18.20
C VAL A 109 -17.77 -7.05 18.81
N ASN A 110 -18.60 -6.30 18.09
CA ASN A 110 -19.16 -5.03 18.58
C ASN A 110 -20.25 -5.25 19.64
N ASP A 111 -21.04 -6.30 19.52
CA ASP A 111 -22.08 -6.65 20.51
C ASP A 111 -21.47 -7.05 21.88
N VAL A 112 -20.32 -7.72 21.87
CA VAL A 112 -19.58 -8.08 23.11
C VAL A 112 -18.95 -6.86 23.76
N THR A 113 -18.54 -5.83 22.99
CA THR A 113 -17.87 -4.65 23.52
C THR A 113 -18.80 -3.46 23.80
N GLY A 114 -20.08 -3.53 23.40
CA GLY A 114 -21.10 -2.50 23.65
C GLY A 114 -20.80 -1.12 23.04
N ARG A 115 -19.84 -1.03 22.11
CA ARG A 115 -19.49 0.22 21.43
C ARG A 115 -20.18 0.32 20.08
N GLY A 116 -21.00 1.34 19.97
CA GLY A 116 -21.82 1.62 18.79
C GLY A 116 -21.02 1.76 17.49
N ARG A 117 -21.72 1.61 16.42
CA ARG A 117 -21.39 1.41 15.00
C ARG A 117 -20.48 2.46 14.31
N HIS A 118 -19.85 3.38 15.03
CA HIS A 118 -19.06 4.46 14.45
C HIS A 118 -17.66 4.55 15.06
N THR A 119 -16.66 4.43 14.16
CA THR A 119 -15.21 4.58 14.41
C THR A 119 -14.56 3.41 15.14
N SER A 120 -14.37 2.27 14.45
CA SER A 120 -13.36 1.29 14.86
C SER A 120 -12.00 1.98 14.86
N SER A 121 -11.48 2.30 16.03
CA SER A 121 -10.10 2.75 16.21
C SER A 121 -9.14 1.56 16.33
N SER A 122 -9.65 0.35 16.24
CA SER A 122 -8.89 -0.91 16.41
C SER A 122 -8.76 -1.62 15.07
N ALA A 123 -7.60 -2.20 14.82
CA ALA A 123 -7.40 -3.11 13.71
C ALA A 123 -8.14 -4.43 13.97
N ILE A 124 -8.75 -5.01 12.94
CA ILE A 124 -9.49 -6.26 13.00
C ILE A 124 -8.83 -7.25 12.04
N ALA A 125 -8.52 -8.46 12.53
CA ALA A 125 -8.02 -9.55 11.70
C ALA A 125 -9.18 -10.47 11.30
N LEU A 126 -9.30 -10.76 10.01
CA LEU A 126 -10.33 -11.60 9.42
C LEU A 126 -9.67 -12.76 8.66
N PRO A 127 -10.14 -14.00 8.79
CA PRO A 127 -9.60 -15.13 8.04
C PRO A 127 -10.05 -15.06 6.57
N LEU A 128 -9.14 -15.40 5.66
CA LEU A 128 -9.43 -15.56 4.23
C LEU A 128 -9.93 -16.97 3.93
N VAL A 129 -10.77 -17.12 2.90
CA VAL A 129 -11.38 -18.40 2.51
C VAL A 129 -10.36 -19.42 2.00
N ASN A 130 -9.23 -18.95 1.47
CA ASN A 130 -8.14 -19.76 0.92
C ASN A 130 -6.96 -19.94 1.88
N GLY A 131 -7.15 -19.65 3.17
CA GLY A 131 -6.09 -19.61 4.17
C GLY A 131 -5.47 -18.21 4.30
N GLY A 132 -4.74 -18.01 5.37
CA GLY A 132 -4.17 -16.69 5.70
C GLY A 132 -5.15 -15.74 6.38
N TRP A 133 -4.73 -14.50 6.53
CA TRP A 133 -5.45 -13.47 7.27
C TRP A 133 -5.35 -12.11 6.60
N ILE A 134 -6.43 -11.34 6.68
CA ILE A 134 -6.43 -9.93 6.31
C ILE A 134 -6.69 -9.07 7.54
N ILE A 135 -5.84 -8.06 7.75
CA ILE A 135 -5.95 -7.12 8.86
C ILE A 135 -6.47 -5.79 8.31
N ASP A 136 -7.70 -5.43 8.68
CA ASP A 136 -8.23 -4.10 8.39
C ASP A 136 -7.65 -3.08 9.34
N THR A 137 -7.12 -2.01 8.79
CA THR A 137 -6.68 -0.86 9.57
C THR A 137 -7.65 0.30 9.37
N PRO A 138 -7.98 1.06 10.43
CA PRO A 138 -8.77 2.27 10.27
C PRO A 138 -8.17 3.17 9.21
N GLY A 139 -9.01 3.86 8.42
CA GLY A 139 -8.56 4.74 7.34
C GLY A 139 -7.51 5.75 7.82
N ILE A 140 -6.28 5.57 7.38
CA ILE A 140 -5.14 6.38 7.81
C ILE A 140 -5.13 7.70 7.04
N ARG A 141 -5.30 8.81 7.75
CA ARG A 141 -5.27 10.16 7.14
C ARG A 141 -3.86 10.70 6.97
N ALA A 142 -2.95 10.30 7.86
CA ALA A 142 -1.54 10.65 7.82
C ALA A 142 -0.70 9.46 8.30
N PHE A 143 0.34 9.15 7.56
CA PHE A 143 1.31 8.11 7.90
C PHE A 143 2.70 8.72 7.79
N GLY A 144 3.45 8.70 8.89
CA GLY A 144 4.78 9.28 8.96
C GLY A 144 5.84 8.20 9.04
N LEU A 145 7.05 8.52 8.59
CA LEU A 145 8.22 7.65 8.62
C LEU A 145 9.17 7.96 9.79
N ALA A 146 8.73 8.77 10.77
CA ALA A 146 9.58 9.21 11.88
C ALA A 146 10.10 8.07 12.77
N HIS A 147 9.47 6.90 12.70
CA HIS A 147 9.89 5.69 13.41
C HIS A 147 11.00 4.92 12.67
N LEU A 148 11.24 5.23 11.39
CA LEU A 148 12.27 4.58 10.59
C LEU A 148 13.61 5.31 10.73
N ASN A 149 14.69 4.55 10.76
CA ASN A 149 16.03 5.12 10.65
C ASN A 149 16.26 5.63 9.21
N LYS A 150 16.65 6.91 9.08
CA LYS A 150 16.85 7.56 7.77
C LYS A 150 17.89 6.83 6.90
N GLU A 151 18.96 6.33 7.51
CA GLU A 151 20.02 5.60 6.81
C GLU A 151 19.48 4.28 6.24
N ARG A 152 18.64 3.57 7.01
CA ARG A 152 18.03 2.32 6.57
C ARG A 152 16.92 2.50 5.53
N ILE A 153 16.32 3.69 5.42
CA ILE A 153 15.36 3.97 4.34
C ILE A 153 16.05 3.85 2.98
N ILE A 154 17.26 4.39 2.84
CA ILE A 154 18.03 4.32 1.59
C ILE A 154 18.40 2.88 1.25
N GLU A 155 18.71 2.04 2.25
CA GLU A 155 18.98 0.60 2.06
C GLU A 155 17.82 -0.16 1.41
N SER A 156 16.59 0.35 1.55
CA SER A 156 15.40 -0.23 0.91
C SER A 156 15.34 -0.02 -0.61
N PHE A 157 16.25 0.79 -1.16
CA PHE A 157 16.40 1.09 -2.59
C PHE A 157 17.83 0.71 -3.03
N PRO A 158 18.07 -0.55 -3.41
CA PRO A 158 19.41 -1.08 -3.63
C PRO A 158 20.25 -0.31 -4.64
N ASP A 159 19.66 0.21 -5.70
CA ASP A 159 20.28 1.03 -6.74
C ASP A 159 20.76 2.37 -6.19
N ILE A 160 19.91 3.09 -5.46
CA ILE A 160 20.26 4.33 -4.78
C ILE A 160 21.31 4.07 -3.71
N TYR A 161 21.10 3.03 -2.89
CA TYR A 161 22.02 2.66 -1.82
C TYR A 161 23.44 2.41 -2.35
N GLN A 162 23.57 1.68 -3.45
CA GLN A 162 24.87 1.39 -4.07
C GLN A 162 25.60 2.68 -4.47
N VAL A 163 24.92 3.66 -5.04
CA VAL A 163 25.50 4.96 -5.42
C VAL A 163 25.89 5.76 -4.18
N THR A 164 25.06 5.74 -3.12
CA THR A 164 25.37 6.50 -1.89
C THR A 164 26.63 6.02 -1.17
N GLN A 165 27.09 4.77 -1.40
CA GLN A 165 28.33 4.27 -0.85
C GLN A 165 29.58 5.04 -1.36
N THR A 166 29.44 5.78 -2.47
CA THR A 166 30.50 6.61 -3.03
C THR A 166 30.44 8.07 -2.57
N CYS A 167 29.45 8.44 -1.76
CA CYS A 167 29.34 9.78 -1.19
C CYS A 167 30.41 10.04 -0.14
N MET A 168 30.68 11.32 0.09
CA MET A 168 31.55 11.74 1.20
C MET A 168 30.90 11.39 2.56
N PRO A 169 31.71 11.15 3.59
CA PRO A 169 31.20 10.91 4.94
C PRO A 169 30.23 12.01 5.38
N ASN A 170 29.12 11.62 6.01
CA ASN A 170 28.04 12.52 6.48
C ASN A 170 27.34 13.32 5.37
N CYS A 171 27.33 12.84 4.13
CA CYS A 171 26.56 13.44 3.05
C CYS A 171 25.05 13.37 3.40
N SER A 172 24.37 14.52 3.37
CA SER A 172 22.90 14.57 3.57
C SER A 172 22.11 14.31 2.29
N HIS A 173 22.84 14.07 1.18
CA HIS A 173 22.31 13.87 -0.18
C HIS A 173 21.63 15.11 -0.80
N HIS A 174 21.80 16.29 -0.19
CA HIS A 174 21.35 17.59 -0.71
C HIS A 174 22.50 18.46 -1.22
N GLU A 175 23.75 18.04 -0.99
CA GLU A 175 24.93 18.78 -1.41
C GLU A 175 25.15 18.68 -2.92
N ALA A 176 25.69 19.75 -3.51
CA ALA A 176 26.03 19.76 -4.94
C ALA A 176 27.08 18.69 -5.31
N SER A 177 27.92 18.27 -4.37
CA SER A 177 28.92 17.21 -4.51
C SER A 177 28.40 15.80 -4.27
N CYS A 178 27.08 15.62 -4.03
CA CYS A 178 26.50 14.32 -3.80
C CYS A 178 26.63 13.42 -5.03
N ALA A 179 27.03 12.16 -4.81
CA ALA A 179 27.18 11.19 -5.90
C ALA A 179 25.87 10.84 -6.61
N LEU A 180 24.72 11.08 -5.98
CA LEU A 180 23.42 10.89 -6.60
C LEU A 180 23.17 11.88 -7.75
N ASN A 181 23.69 13.11 -7.69
CA ASN A 181 23.43 14.11 -8.72
C ASN A 181 23.89 13.66 -10.11
N PRO A 182 25.17 13.29 -10.33
CA PRO A 182 25.61 12.82 -11.63
C PRO A 182 24.96 11.49 -12.04
N TRP A 183 24.57 10.64 -11.07
CA TRP A 183 23.88 9.39 -11.36
C TRP A 183 22.45 9.67 -11.91
N ILE A 184 21.67 10.53 -11.25
CA ILE A 184 20.34 10.96 -11.72
C ILE A 184 20.45 11.63 -13.10
N ASP A 185 21.49 12.44 -13.34
CA ASP A 185 21.70 13.12 -14.62
C ASP A 185 22.09 12.17 -15.75
N SER A 186 22.71 11.04 -15.44
CA SER A 186 23.13 10.04 -16.43
C SER A 186 21.99 9.10 -16.84
N ASP A 187 20.95 8.94 -16.00
CA ASP A 187 19.82 8.05 -16.28
C ASP A 187 18.59 8.86 -16.70
N ALA A 188 18.28 8.82 -18.00
CA ALA A 188 17.13 9.53 -18.55
C ALA A 188 15.77 9.03 -18.04
N SER A 189 15.70 7.82 -17.46
CA SER A 189 14.49 7.24 -16.89
C SER A 189 14.14 7.81 -15.50
N LEU A 190 15.09 8.52 -14.86
CA LEU A 190 14.94 9.12 -13.54
C LEU A 190 14.56 10.62 -13.58
N ARG A 191 14.33 11.17 -14.77
CA ARG A 191 13.99 12.59 -14.98
C ARG A 191 12.50 12.84 -15.10
#